data_17d500afc1cd93795099b9796dececb7
#
_entry.id   17d500afc1cd93795099b9796dececb7
#
_cell.length_a   1.000
_cell.length_b   1.000
_cell.length_c   1.000
_cell.angle_alpha   90.00
_cell.angle_beta   90.00
_cell.angle_gamma   90.00
#
_symmetry.space_group_name_H-M   'P 1'
#
loop_
_entity.id
_entity.type
_entity.pdbx_description
1 polymer ?
#
loop_
_entity_poly.entity_id
_entity_poly.type
_entity_poly.pdbx_seq_one_letter_code
_entity_poly.pdbx_strand_id
1 'polypeptide(L)'
;MARLSTRISLAGRVIEGRVGPGGTRVYRARIYYRGRYVASRTFPRKRDAQEWERRQVESLRSGVWSDPAAGDRPVREWCDIWLNAQPPRQPATERKIRGVIAKQIAETFGRRPLVSVRPSEVQAWAAELSRTQSAATARHSLGVLRRVFDYAVRDGVIQRNPAAGIRLSKVQGNDPRPLTHDELWRLAGQLDAARDRLLVLVAGYCGRQWGELAALRWSDVDLQGRTLRVVRAYSEEAPRGELSPVKNHQARTVPIPAIVSGELADYKAQCNPYGLVFPSVTGTPLRNRNWRRDVFDSAVEALGLKITPHNLRDTAASLAIQEGASVVAVARLLGHESAATTLNHYAGLFPTDLDDIASRLNAAARLTIASQRTSSDAKQSPTKHRPEEAKTSRRIPTNHRPPAKTRVPPAVCDFTT
;
A
#
# COMPACT_ATOMS: atom_id res chain seq x y z
N MET A 1 61.05 36.23 12.39
CA MET A 1 59.87 35.38 12.49
C MET A 1 58.67 36.07 11.82
N ALA A 2 58.45 35.84 10.56
CA ALA A 2 57.36 36.41 9.79
C ALA A 2 56.14 35.44 9.83
N ARG A 3 55.06 35.88 10.47
CA ARG A 3 53.80 35.15 10.44
C ARG A 3 53.15 35.33 9.07
N LEU A 4 53.25 34.33 8.21
CA LEU A 4 52.45 34.21 7.02
C LEU A 4 50.98 33.96 7.42
N SER A 5 50.19 35.08 7.40
CA SER A 5 48.75 35.02 7.46
C SER A 5 48.23 34.51 6.09
N THR A 6 48.10 33.21 5.93
CA THR A 6 47.48 32.62 4.77
C THR A 6 45.97 32.78 4.91
N ARG A 7 45.43 33.95 4.50
CA ARG A 7 44.01 34.10 4.21
C ARG A 7 43.75 33.31 2.95
N ILE A 8 43.32 32.07 3.10
CA ILE A 8 42.75 31.26 2.03
C ILE A 8 41.42 31.94 1.65
N SER A 9 41.44 32.72 0.57
CA SER A 9 40.22 33.22 -0.05
C SER A 9 39.42 32.02 -0.56
N LEU A 10 38.37 31.65 0.13
CA LEU A 10 37.49 30.53 -0.24
C LEU A 10 36.79 30.75 -1.59
N ALA A 11 36.77 31.98 -2.13
CA ALA A 11 36.16 32.29 -3.42
C ALA A 11 37.03 33.31 -4.20
N GLY A 12 37.44 32.95 -5.40
CA GLY A 12 38.11 33.83 -6.35
C GLY A 12 37.10 34.63 -7.18
N ARG A 13 37.40 35.90 -7.45
CA ARG A 13 36.50 36.84 -8.16
C ARG A 13 37.17 37.33 -9.43
N VAL A 14 36.49 37.26 -10.56
CA VAL A 14 36.98 37.85 -11.84
C VAL A 14 35.80 38.44 -12.56
N ILE A 15 35.84 39.77 -12.78
CA ILE A 15 34.91 40.48 -13.68
C ILE A 15 35.70 41.01 -14.84
N GLU A 16 35.43 40.49 -16.02
CA GLU A 16 36.05 40.91 -17.27
C GLU A 16 35.09 41.75 -18.09
N GLY A 17 35.55 42.92 -18.54
CA GLY A 17 34.86 43.69 -19.58
C GLY A 17 35.21 43.15 -20.95
N ARG A 18 34.20 42.88 -21.79
CA ARG A 18 34.36 42.42 -23.18
C ARG A 18 33.50 43.24 -24.09
N VAL A 19 33.88 43.31 -25.36
CA VAL A 19 33.02 43.86 -26.42
C VAL A 19 32.13 42.72 -26.92
N GLY A 20 30.84 42.86 -26.79
CA GLY A 20 29.83 41.89 -27.25
C GLY A 20 29.50 42.05 -28.75
N PRO A 21 28.64 41.18 -29.28
CA PRO A 21 28.12 41.33 -30.62
C PRO A 21 27.46 42.72 -30.80
N GLY A 22 27.81 43.47 -31.84
CA GLY A 22 27.32 44.83 -32.06
C GLY A 22 28.09 45.96 -31.37
N GLY A 23 29.32 45.70 -30.87
CA GLY A 23 30.20 46.72 -30.30
C GLY A 23 29.85 47.22 -28.90
N THR A 24 28.84 46.64 -28.25
CA THR A 24 28.40 47.04 -26.90
C THR A 24 29.30 46.40 -25.85
N ARG A 25 29.73 47.20 -24.85
CA ARG A 25 30.55 46.71 -23.74
C ARG A 25 29.71 45.90 -22.78
N VAL A 26 30.12 44.64 -22.54
CA VAL A 26 29.49 43.70 -21.59
C VAL A 26 30.47 43.25 -20.52
N TYR A 27 29.97 42.86 -19.36
CA TYR A 27 30.75 42.47 -18.19
C TYR A 27 30.45 41.02 -17.83
N ARG A 28 31.49 40.16 -17.88
CA ARG A 28 31.36 38.76 -17.47
C ARG A 28 31.91 38.57 -16.09
N ALA A 29 31.04 38.17 -15.15
CA ALA A 29 31.43 37.73 -13.82
C ALA A 29 31.70 36.24 -13.83
N ARG A 30 32.81 35.81 -13.20
CA ARG A 30 33.20 34.40 -12.99
C ARG A 30 33.43 34.15 -11.52
N ILE A 31 32.97 33.01 -11.02
CA ILE A 31 33.11 32.62 -9.63
C ILE A 31 33.91 31.33 -9.56
N TYR A 32 34.88 31.36 -8.66
CA TYR A 32 35.70 30.20 -8.32
C TYR A 32 35.51 29.91 -6.82
N TYR A 33 35.36 28.64 -6.48
CA TYR A 33 35.28 28.20 -5.08
C TYR A 33 36.31 27.09 -4.86
N ARG A 34 37.17 27.25 -3.85
CA ARG A 34 38.29 26.34 -3.58
C ARG A 34 39.14 26.05 -4.82
N GLY A 35 39.41 27.09 -5.61
CA GLY A 35 40.23 27.00 -6.83
C GLY A 35 39.52 26.39 -8.05
N ARG A 36 38.30 25.94 -7.94
CA ARG A 36 37.52 25.38 -9.07
C ARG A 36 36.54 26.41 -9.61
N TYR A 37 36.39 26.42 -10.92
CA TYR A 37 35.36 27.20 -11.59
C TYR A 37 33.97 26.70 -11.18
N VAL A 38 33.09 27.63 -10.85
CA VAL A 38 31.74 27.31 -10.33
C VAL A 38 30.66 27.86 -11.26
N ALA A 39 30.70 29.14 -11.60
CA ALA A 39 29.69 29.74 -12.44
C ALA A 39 30.18 31.01 -13.12
N SER A 40 29.57 31.40 -14.26
CA SER A 40 29.73 32.73 -14.85
C SER A 40 28.43 33.23 -15.47
N ARG A 41 28.29 34.57 -15.47
CA ARG A 41 27.18 35.25 -16.14
C ARG A 41 27.66 36.56 -16.73
N THR A 42 27.06 36.93 -17.89
CA THR A 42 27.39 38.19 -18.59
C THR A 42 26.26 39.21 -18.39
N PHE A 43 26.65 40.46 -18.15
CA PHE A 43 25.75 41.56 -17.85
C PHE A 43 26.05 42.78 -18.71
N PRO A 44 25.06 43.60 -19.06
CA PRO A 44 25.28 44.85 -19.80
C PRO A 44 25.96 45.93 -18.95
N ARG A 45 25.82 45.86 -17.60
CA ARG A 45 26.40 46.85 -16.67
C ARG A 45 27.32 46.18 -15.67
N LYS A 46 28.43 46.86 -15.36
CA LYS A 46 29.41 46.37 -14.36
C LYS A 46 28.82 46.21 -12.97
N ARG A 47 27.94 47.11 -12.55
CA ARG A 47 27.23 47.07 -11.29
C ARG A 47 26.42 45.80 -11.11
N ASP A 48 25.69 45.38 -12.15
CA ASP A 48 24.86 44.17 -12.10
C ASP A 48 25.71 42.90 -11.99
N ALA A 49 26.87 42.88 -12.68
CA ALA A 49 27.86 41.83 -12.57
C ALA A 49 28.44 41.70 -11.17
N GLN A 50 28.75 42.84 -10.51
CA GLN A 50 29.26 42.89 -9.15
C GLN A 50 28.21 42.44 -8.11
N GLU A 51 26.98 42.88 -8.29
CA GLU A 51 25.88 42.50 -7.40
C GLU A 51 25.56 41.00 -7.50
N TRP A 52 25.51 40.47 -8.72
CA TRP A 52 25.32 39.01 -8.92
C TRP A 52 26.48 38.23 -8.30
N GLU A 53 27.72 38.62 -8.52
CA GLU A 53 28.90 37.99 -7.92
C GLU A 53 28.82 37.98 -6.40
N ARG A 54 28.52 39.12 -5.78
CA ARG A 54 28.38 39.22 -4.34
C ARG A 54 27.34 38.26 -3.79
N ARG A 55 26.15 38.17 -4.42
CA ARG A 55 25.09 37.23 -4.00
C ARG A 55 25.53 35.78 -4.12
N GLN A 56 26.24 35.43 -5.18
CA GLN A 56 26.73 34.05 -5.37
C GLN A 56 27.80 33.69 -4.35
N VAL A 57 28.74 34.57 -4.07
CA VAL A 57 29.77 34.35 -3.06
C VAL A 57 29.17 34.19 -1.67
N GLU A 58 28.16 34.98 -1.33
CA GLU A 58 27.45 34.89 -0.05
C GLU A 58 26.70 33.55 0.08
N SER A 59 26.03 33.12 -0.99
CA SER A 59 25.33 31.83 -0.99
C SER A 59 26.31 30.62 -0.93
N LEU A 60 27.51 30.74 -1.52
CA LEU A 60 28.59 29.74 -1.37
C LEU A 60 29.12 29.66 0.07
N ARG A 61 29.24 30.82 0.75
CA ARG A 61 29.71 30.89 2.14
C ARG A 61 28.68 30.35 3.13
N SER A 62 27.42 30.62 2.89
CA SER A 62 26.30 30.12 3.70
C SER A 62 25.96 28.64 3.43
N GLY A 63 26.60 27.99 2.47
CA GLY A 63 26.33 26.60 2.09
C GLY A 63 25.01 26.39 1.35
N VAL A 64 24.33 27.46 0.94
CA VAL A 64 23.01 27.44 0.24
C VAL A 64 23.18 27.69 -1.26
N TRP A 65 24.40 27.58 -1.77
CA TRP A 65 24.68 27.86 -3.17
C TRP A 65 24.07 26.78 -4.10
N SER A 66 23.40 27.25 -5.13
CA SER A 66 22.94 26.43 -6.26
C SER A 66 23.56 26.92 -7.56
N ASP A 67 23.92 25.97 -8.46
CA ASP A 67 24.41 26.33 -9.77
C ASP A 67 23.30 27.05 -10.59
N PRO A 68 23.50 28.33 -10.94
CA PRO A 68 22.48 29.06 -11.71
C PRO A 68 22.18 28.42 -13.07
N ALA A 69 23.17 27.73 -13.67
CA ALA A 69 22.98 27.04 -14.95
C ALA A 69 22.16 25.75 -14.83
N ALA A 70 22.20 25.11 -13.68
CA ALA A 70 21.43 23.90 -13.46
C ALA A 70 19.91 24.17 -13.50
N GLY A 71 19.47 25.34 -13.03
CA GLY A 71 18.07 25.74 -13.07
C GLY A 71 17.56 26.11 -14.49
N ASP A 72 18.45 26.42 -15.42
CA ASP A 72 18.11 26.70 -16.82
C ASP A 72 17.83 25.42 -17.63
N ARG A 73 18.15 24.24 -17.10
CA ARG A 73 17.82 22.96 -17.74
C ARG A 73 16.31 22.75 -17.85
N PRO A 74 15.85 22.14 -18.95
CA PRO A 74 14.43 21.83 -19.13
C PRO A 74 13.87 20.91 -18.05
N VAL A 75 12.61 21.09 -17.69
CA VAL A 75 11.91 20.22 -16.71
C VAL A 75 11.99 18.74 -17.11
N ARG A 76 11.93 18.43 -18.42
CA ARG A 76 12.04 17.06 -18.92
C ARG A 76 13.36 16.41 -18.52
N GLU A 77 14.47 17.12 -18.68
CA GLU A 77 15.79 16.63 -18.29
C GLU A 77 15.87 16.35 -16.78
N TRP A 78 15.25 17.20 -15.97
CA TRP A 78 15.16 17.01 -14.53
C TRP A 78 14.27 15.82 -14.13
N CYS A 79 13.23 15.52 -14.89
CA CYS A 79 12.46 14.31 -14.72
C CYS A 79 13.32 13.05 -14.94
N ASP A 80 14.18 13.06 -15.96
CA ASP A 80 15.08 11.94 -16.26
C ASP A 80 16.18 11.81 -15.19
N ILE A 81 16.79 12.92 -14.75
CA ILE A 81 17.76 12.94 -13.64
C ILE A 81 17.12 12.37 -12.37
N TRP A 82 15.92 12.83 -12.03
CA TRP A 82 15.20 12.34 -10.87
C TRP A 82 14.87 10.85 -10.97
N LEU A 83 14.41 10.36 -12.13
CA LEU A 83 14.09 8.94 -12.34
C LEU A 83 15.33 8.05 -12.15
N ASN A 84 16.46 8.45 -12.73
CA ASN A 84 17.70 7.69 -12.67
C ASN A 84 18.36 7.67 -11.27
N ALA A 85 18.05 8.67 -10.45
CA ALA A 85 18.53 8.77 -9.07
C ALA A 85 17.70 7.95 -8.07
N GLN A 86 16.60 7.33 -8.51
CA GLN A 86 15.72 6.58 -7.61
C GLN A 86 16.16 5.12 -7.49
N PRO A 87 15.91 4.47 -6.33
CA PRO A 87 16.10 3.05 -6.21
C PRO A 87 15.19 2.28 -7.18
N PRO A 88 15.56 1.04 -7.55
CA PRO A 88 14.74 0.19 -8.40
C PRO A 88 13.31 0.09 -7.87
N ARG A 89 12.34 0.16 -8.79
CA ARG A 89 10.90 0.08 -8.49
C ARG A 89 10.28 -1.10 -9.22
N GLN A 90 9.11 -1.50 -8.75
CA GLN A 90 8.28 -2.45 -9.49
C GLN A 90 8.02 -1.92 -10.92
N PRO A 91 8.17 -2.75 -11.97
CA PRO A 91 8.05 -2.33 -13.37
C PRO A 91 6.76 -1.56 -13.69
N ALA A 92 5.63 -1.99 -13.09
CA ALA A 92 4.34 -1.33 -13.22
C ALA A 92 4.36 0.12 -12.69
N THR A 93 4.97 0.34 -11.53
CA THR A 93 5.09 1.66 -10.91
C THR A 93 5.96 2.57 -11.76
N GLU A 94 7.08 2.06 -12.26
CA GLU A 94 7.99 2.84 -13.10
C GLU A 94 7.32 3.23 -14.41
N ARG A 95 6.66 2.29 -15.10
CA ARG A 95 5.91 2.56 -16.34
C ARG A 95 4.84 3.63 -16.13
N LYS A 96 4.10 3.55 -15.01
CA LYS A 96 3.08 4.54 -14.68
C LYS A 96 3.69 5.94 -14.49
N ILE A 97 4.81 6.04 -13.79
CA ILE A 97 5.52 7.30 -13.58
C ILE A 97 6.06 7.86 -14.92
N ARG A 98 6.70 7.03 -15.74
CA ARG A 98 7.17 7.41 -17.07
C ARG A 98 6.02 7.89 -17.97
N GLY A 99 4.87 7.22 -17.89
CA GLY A 99 3.65 7.63 -18.60
C GLY A 99 3.15 9.00 -18.17
N VAL A 100 3.14 9.31 -16.88
CA VAL A 100 2.79 10.64 -16.35
C VAL A 100 3.79 11.70 -16.82
N ILE A 101 5.08 11.40 -16.76
CA ILE A 101 6.10 12.34 -17.23
C ILE A 101 5.92 12.65 -18.72
N ALA A 102 5.74 11.62 -19.54
CA ALA A 102 5.64 11.77 -20.98
C ALA A 102 4.36 12.48 -21.43
N LYS A 103 3.20 12.10 -20.87
CA LYS A 103 1.89 12.55 -21.37
C LYS A 103 1.33 13.79 -20.67
N GLN A 104 1.78 14.12 -19.46
CA GLN A 104 1.20 15.23 -18.71
C GLN A 104 2.24 16.29 -18.36
N ILE A 105 3.39 15.89 -17.84
CA ILE A 105 4.41 16.87 -17.41
C ILE A 105 5.19 17.41 -18.60
N ALA A 106 5.65 16.54 -19.50
CA ALA A 106 6.49 16.95 -20.62
C ALA A 106 5.72 17.77 -21.68
N GLU A 107 4.42 17.52 -21.85
CA GLU A 107 3.59 18.31 -22.76
C GLU A 107 3.44 19.76 -22.28
N THR A 108 3.30 19.98 -20.97
CA THR A 108 3.05 21.32 -20.42
C THR A 108 4.34 22.05 -20.05
N PHE A 109 5.25 21.38 -19.36
CA PHE A 109 6.43 21.98 -18.75
C PHE A 109 7.75 21.53 -19.37
N GLY A 110 7.77 20.45 -20.16
CA GLY A 110 8.98 19.71 -20.50
C GLY A 110 10.10 20.52 -21.15
N ARG A 111 9.76 21.48 -22.00
CA ARG A 111 10.74 22.34 -22.71
C ARG A 111 11.14 23.57 -21.90
N ARG A 112 10.48 23.85 -20.80
CA ARG A 112 10.69 25.04 -20.00
C ARG A 112 11.84 24.88 -19.06
N PRO A 113 12.66 25.94 -18.83
CA PRO A 113 13.62 25.93 -17.74
C PRO A 113 12.96 25.66 -16.38
N LEU A 114 13.58 24.83 -15.56
CA LEU A 114 13.05 24.44 -14.24
C LEU A 114 12.71 25.66 -13.38
N VAL A 115 13.60 26.67 -13.37
CA VAL A 115 13.43 27.93 -12.59
C VAL A 115 12.29 28.82 -13.10
N SER A 116 11.79 28.61 -14.32
CA SER A 116 10.75 29.43 -14.93
C SER A 116 9.33 29.02 -14.53
N VAL A 117 9.17 27.83 -13.92
CA VAL A 117 7.85 27.30 -13.55
C VAL A 117 7.32 27.99 -12.31
N ARG A 118 6.13 28.57 -12.40
CA ARG A 118 5.48 29.32 -11.32
C ARG A 118 4.41 28.51 -10.60
N PRO A 119 4.18 28.73 -9.30
CA PRO A 119 3.10 28.06 -8.56
C PRO A 119 1.72 28.23 -9.17
N SER A 120 1.41 29.42 -9.71
CA SER A 120 0.13 29.71 -10.38
C SER A 120 -0.10 28.83 -11.62
N GLU A 121 0.96 28.55 -12.37
CA GLU A 121 0.89 27.70 -13.56
C GLU A 121 0.69 26.23 -13.17
N VAL A 122 1.37 25.77 -12.12
CA VAL A 122 1.16 24.41 -11.58
C VAL A 122 -0.26 24.25 -11.04
N GLN A 123 -0.83 25.29 -10.38
CA GLN A 123 -2.21 25.29 -9.91
C GLN A 123 -3.20 25.20 -11.10
N ALA A 124 -2.99 25.99 -12.15
CA ALA A 124 -3.83 25.97 -13.36
C ALA A 124 -3.77 24.59 -14.06
N TRP A 125 -2.56 24.04 -14.22
CA TRP A 125 -2.36 22.71 -14.78
C TRP A 125 -3.04 21.62 -13.95
N ALA A 126 -2.93 21.68 -12.63
CA ALA A 126 -3.56 20.72 -11.72
C ALA A 126 -5.10 20.80 -11.78
N ALA A 127 -5.65 22.01 -11.93
CA ALA A 127 -7.08 22.22 -12.12
C ALA A 127 -7.55 21.65 -13.46
N GLU A 128 -6.78 21.83 -14.54
CA GLU A 128 -7.07 21.26 -15.86
C GLU A 128 -7.05 19.73 -15.83
N LEU A 129 -6.04 19.12 -15.19
CA LEU A 129 -5.99 17.67 -15.00
C LEU A 129 -7.21 17.15 -14.24
N SER A 130 -7.71 17.91 -13.27
CA SER A 130 -8.89 17.50 -12.49
C SER A 130 -10.19 17.56 -13.29
N ARG A 131 -10.25 18.35 -14.38
CA ARG A 131 -11.39 18.41 -15.30
C ARG A 131 -11.34 17.33 -16.37
N THR A 132 -10.14 17.00 -16.85
CA THR A 132 -9.94 16.11 -18.01
C THR A 132 -9.62 14.67 -17.63
N GLN A 133 -9.18 14.43 -16.39
CA GLN A 133 -8.73 13.13 -15.90
C GLN A 133 -9.45 12.74 -14.60
N SER A 134 -9.33 11.45 -14.19
CA SER A 134 -9.81 11.04 -12.88
C SER A 134 -9.06 11.77 -11.75
N ALA A 135 -9.73 11.98 -10.62
CA ALA A 135 -9.12 12.59 -9.43
C ALA A 135 -7.87 11.84 -8.94
N ALA A 136 -7.83 10.51 -9.10
CA ALA A 136 -6.69 9.69 -8.77
C ALA A 136 -5.51 9.96 -9.72
N THR A 137 -5.78 10.09 -11.01
CA THR A 137 -4.77 10.42 -12.03
C THR A 137 -4.20 11.82 -11.81
N ALA A 138 -5.06 12.82 -11.60
CA ALA A 138 -4.63 14.19 -11.32
C ALA A 138 -3.75 14.29 -10.07
N ARG A 139 -4.17 13.63 -8.96
CA ARG A 139 -3.37 13.54 -7.72
C ARG A 139 -2.03 12.86 -7.93
N HIS A 140 -2.02 11.77 -8.68
CA HIS A 140 -0.78 11.05 -8.98
C HIS A 140 0.18 11.89 -9.82
N SER A 141 -0.32 12.57 -10.86
CA SER A 141 0.48 13.44 -11.75
C SER A 141 1.09 14.62 -10.99
N LEU A 142 0.29 15.30 -10.18
CA LEU A 142 0.78 16.36 -9.30
C LEU A 142 1.82 15.83 -8.29
N GLY A 143 1.60 14.63 -7.74
CA GLY A 143 2.54 13.97 -6.84
C GLY A 143 3.88 13.61 -7.50
N VAL A 144 3.88 13.23 -8.78
CA VAL A 144 5.11 13.02 -9.56
C VAL A 144 5.85 14.34 -9.76
N LEU A 145 5.16 15.38 -10.24
CA LEU A 145 5.74 16.70 -10.47
C LEU A 145 6.34 17.28 -9.17
N ARG A 146 5.61 17.17 -8.06
CA ARG A 146 6.09 17.61 -6.75
C ARG A 146 7.39 16.93 -6.36
N ARG A 147 7.52 15.63 -6.55
CA ARG A 147 8.74 14.86 -6.22
C ARG A 147 9.93 15.27 -7.09
N VAL A 148 9.70 15.58 -8.36
CA VAL A 148 10.75 16.09 -9.27
C VAL A 148 11.27 17.43 -8.76
N PHE A 149 10.39 18.37 -8.42
CA PHE A 149 10.79 19.67 -7.88
C PHE A 149 11.39 19.56 -6.46
N ASP A 150 10.89 18.68 -5.61
CA ASP A 150 11.50 18.43 -4.28
C ASP A 150 12.93 17.88 -4.42
N TYR A 151 13.18 17.06 -5.44
CA TYR A 151 14.51 16.59 -5.73
C TYR A 151 15.42 17.74 -6.16
N ALA A 152 14.94 18.61 -7.04
CA ALA A 152 15.69 19.79 -7.48
C ALA A 152 15.96 20.81 -6.35
N VAL A 153 15.06 20.92 -5.37
CA VAL A 153 15.29 21.71 -4.14
C VAL A 153 16.37 21.09 -3.28
N ARG A 154 16.32 19.76 -3.08
CA ARG A 154 17.35 19.04 -2.29
C ARG A 154 18.73 19.09 -2.94
N ASP A 155 18.78 19.09 -4.26
CA ASP A 155 20.01 19.21 -5.04
C ASP A 155 20.50 20.69 -5.13
N GLY A 156 19.77 21.64 -4.50
CA GLY A 156 20.13 23.05 -4.45
C GLY A 156 19.93 23.81 -5.76
N VAL A 157 19.22 23.26 -6.73
CA VAL A 157 19.00 23.85 -8.05
C VAL A 157 17.95 24.96 -8.02
N ILE A 158 16.93 24.79 -7.23
CA ILE A 158 15.89 25.81 -6.96
C ILE A 158 15.67 25.94 -5.47
N GLN A 159 15.29 27.14 -5.02
CA GLN A 159 15.10 27.41 -3.60
C GLN A 159 13.78 26.91 -3.04
N ARG A 160 12.74 26.83 -3.87
CA ARG A 160 11.37 26.45 -3.48
C ARG A 160 10.73 25.57 -4.54
N ASN A 161 9.94 24.62 -4.08
CA ASN A 161 9.17 23.77 -4.96
C ASN A 161 7.89 24.50 -5.41
N PRO A 162 7.71 24.81 -6.72
CA PRO A 162 6.51 25.50 -7.22
C PRO A 162 5.24 24.63 -7.14
N ALA A 163 5.37 23.32 -6.97
CA ALA A 163 4.24 22.40 -6.77
C ALA A 163 3.88 22.21 -5.29
N ALA A 164 4.63 22.84 -4.36
CA ALA A 164 4.30 22.76 -2.93
C ALA A 164 2.99 23.48 -2.61
N GLY A 165 2.19 22.90 -1.70
CA GLY A 165 0.92 23.52 -1.25
C GLY A 165 -0.22 23.50 -2.27
N ILE A 166 -0.01 23.06 -3.50
CA ILE A 166 -1.07 22.92 -4.51
C ILE A 166 -2.08 21.87 -4.02
N ARG A 167 -3.35 22.24 -3.95
CA ARG A 167 -4.45 21.37 -3.53
C ARG A 167 -5.37 21.09 -4.71
N LEU A 168 -5.76 19.83 -4.83
CA LEU A 168 -6.83 19.41 -5.74
C LEU A 168 -8.13 19.31 -4.95
N SER A 169 -9.24 19.68 -5.59
CA SER A 169 -10.57 19.50 -5.02
C SER A 169 -10.78 18.02 -4.65
N LYS A 170 -11.40 17.78 -3.50
CA LYS A 170 -11.90 16.45 -3.17
C LYS A 170 -13.05 16.16 -4.13
N VAL A 171 -12.81 15.35 -5.12
CA VAL A 171 -13.90 14.73 -5.88
C VAL A 171 -14.40 13.58 -5.01
N GLN A 172 -15.65 13.62 -4.59
CA GLN A 172 -16.33 12.44 -4.06
C GLN A 172 -16.37 11.44 -5.21
N GLY A 173 -15.56 10.39 -5.12
CA GLY A 173 -15.70 9.25 -6.00
C GLY A 173 -17.04 8.60 -5.72
N ASN A 174 -17.80 8.27 -6.76
CA ASN A 174 -18.83 7.25 -6.64
C ASN A 174 -18.09 5.92 -6.47
N ASP A 175 -17.72 5.60 -5.24
CA ASP A 175 -17.22 4.28 -4.94
C ASP A 175 -18.40 3.30 -5.14
N PRO A 176 -18.27 2.34 -6.06
CA PRO A 176 -19.32 1.35 -6.26
C PRO A 176 -19.52 0.62 -4.93
N ARG A 177 -20.78 0.48 -4.54
CA ARG A 177 -21.10 -0.22 -3.30
C ARG A 177 -20.65 -1.68 -3.38
N PRO A 178 -20.21 -2.26 -2.25
CA PRO A 178 -19.95 -3.69 -2.16
C PRO A 178 -21.20 -4.51 -2.48
N LEU A 179 -21.02 -5.71 -2.99
CA LEU A 179 -22.12 -6.64 -3.26
C LEU A 179 -22.65 -7.26 -1.96
N THR A 180 -23.93 -7.58 -1.93
CA THR A 180 -24.52 -8.49 -0.94
C THR A 180 -24.16 -9.95 -1.26
N HIS A 181 -24.43 -10.88 -0.33
CA HIS A 181 -24.31 -12.32 -0.58
C HIS A 181 -25.11 -12.75 -1.82
N ASP A 182 -26.38 -12.33 -1.92
CA ASP A 182 -27.26 -12.67 -3.02
C ASP A 182 -26.69 -12.16 -4.37
N GLU A 183 -26.28 -10.91 -4.43
CA GLU A 183 -25.69 -10.31 -5.64
C GLU A 183 -24.40 -11.01 -6.06
N LEU A 184 -23.55 -11.40 -5.11
CA LEU A 184 -22.32 -12.13 -5.39
C LEU A 184 -22.61 -13.53 -6.00
N TRP A 185 -23.59 -14.25 -5.44
CA TRP A 185 -23.99 -15.56 -5.98
C TRP A 185 -24.71 -15.43 -7.31
N ARG A 186 -25.56 -14.42 -7.50
CA ARG A 186 -26.19 -14.14 -8.79
C ARG A 186 -25.16 -13.82 -9.85
N LEU A 187 -24.13 -13.01 -9.53
CA LEU A 187 -23.04 -12.71 -10.45
C LEU A 187 -22.26 -13.99 -10.80
N ALA A 188 -21.94 -14.82 -9.83
CA ALA A 188 -21.29 -16.11 -10.07
C ALA A 188 -22.17 -17.02 -10.96
N GLY A 189 -23.49 -16.99 -10.77
CA GLY A 189 -24.46 -17.77 -11.56
C GLY A 189 -24.61 -17.31 -13.02
N GLN A 190 -24.22 -16.08 -13.37
CA GLN A 190 -24.18 -15.59 -14.76
C GLN A 190 -22.98 -16.13 -15.56
N LEU A 191 -22.06 -16.81 -14.90
CA LEU A 191 -20.81 -17.26 -15.50
C LEU A 191 -20.90 -18.77 -15.84
N ASP A 192 -20.86 -19.12 -17.12
CA ASP A 192 -21.02 -20.50 -17.59
C ASP A 192 -19.87 -21.41 -17.16
N ALA A 193 -18.63 -20.90 -17.20
CA ALA A 193 -17.45 -21.68 -16.85
C ALA A 193 -17.27 -21.77 -15.33
N ALA A 194 -17.15 -22.97 -14.78
CA ALA A 194 -16.90 -23.23 -13.37
C ALA A 194 -15.67 -22.48 -12.84
N ARG A 195 -14.61 -22.36 -13.65
CA ARG A 195 -13.42 -21.56 -13.36
C ARG A 195 -13.78 -20.12 -13.03
N ASP A 196 -14.58 -19.48 -13.87
CA ASP A 196 -14.87 -18.05 -13.78
C ASP A 196 -15.85 -17.77 -12.63
N ARG A 197 -16.82 -18.67 -12.43
CA ARG A 197 -17.72 -18.65 -11.27
C ARG A 197 -16.94 -18.71 -9.95
N LEU A 198 -16.03 -19.67 -9.84
CA LEU A 198 -15.20 -19.83 -8.63
C LEU A 198 -14.22 -18.68 -8.42
N LEU A 199 -13.67 -18.12 -9.50
CA LEU A 199 -12.81 -16.95 -9.40
C LEU A 199 -13.55 -15.78 -8.75
N VAL A 200 -14.81 -15.54 -9.14
CA VAL A 200 -15.67 -14.49 -8.54
C VAL A 200 -15.97 -14.80 -7.08
N LEU A 201 -16.32 -16.04 -6.74
CA LEU A 201 -16.60 -16.43 -5.35
C LEU A 201 -15.34 -16.32 -4.45
N VAL A 202 -14.20 -16.81 -4.91
CA VAL A 202 -12.94 -16.69 -4.16
C VAL A 202 -12.52 -15.23 -4.02
N ALA A 203 -12.70 -14.40 -5.05
CA ALA A 203 -12.43 -12.97 -4.96
C ALA A 203 -13.35 -12.30 -3.93
N GLY A 204 -14.65 -12.58 -3.99
CA GLY A 204 -15.69 -11.95 -3.17
C GLY A 204 -15.74 -12.42 -1.72
N TYR A 205 -15.26 -13.61 -1.40
CA TYR A 205 -15.22 -14.12 -0.03
C TYR A 205 -13.84 -14.07 0.61
N CYS A 206 -12.77 -14.30 -0.16
CA CYS A 206 -11.41 -14.33 0.38
C CYS A 206 -10.65 -13.01 0.17
N GLY A 207 -11.24 -12.03 -0.51
CA GLY A 207 -10.69 -10.68 -0.66
C GLY A 207 -9.36 -10.61 -1.41
N ARG A 208 -9.18 -11.47 -2.44
CA ARG A 208 -7.91 -11.56 -3.16
C ARG A 208 -7.77 -10.45 -4.19
N GLN A 209 -6.53 -9.95 -4.37
CA GLN A 209 -6.20 -9.09 -5.49
C GLN A 209 -6.14 -9.91 -6.77
N TRP A 210 -6.44 -9.31 -7.92
CA TRP A 210 -6.40 -9.99 -9.21
C TRP A 210 -5.10 -10.76 -9.45
N GLY A 211 -3.95 -10.11 -9.22
CA GLY A 211 -2.65 -10.77 -9.42
C GLY A 211 -2.42 -11.97 -8.51
N GLU A 212 -2.98 -11.98 -7.29
CA GLU A 212 -2.91 -13.10 -6.36
C GLU A 212 -3.78 -14.27 -6.85
N LEU A 213 -4.99 -13.99 -7.38
CA LEU A 213 -5.87 -14.99 -7.97
C LEU A 213 -5.26 -15.61 -9.22
N ALA A 214 -4.75 -14.80 -10.14
CA ALA A 214 -4.14 -15.26 -11.38
C ALA A 214 -2.88 -16.11 -11.16
N ALA A 215 -2.20 -15.93 -10.00
CA ALA A 215 -1.01 -16.67 -9.62
C ALA A 215 -1.28 -17.85 -8.67
N LEU A 216 -2.54 -18.05 -8.26
CA LEU A 216 -2.91 -19.08 -7.27
C LEU A 216 -2.73 -20.48 -7.87
N ARG A 217 -2.05 -21.35 -7.14
CA ARG A 217 -1.84 -22.76 -7.51
C ARG A 217 -2.59 -23.68 -6.57
N TRP A 218 -2.91 -24.89 -7.03
CA TRP A 218 -3.52 -25.90 -6.18
C TRP A 218 -2.67 -26.30 -4.99
N SER A 219 -1.35 -26.18 -5.09
CA SER A 219 -0.42 -26.38 -3.96
C SER A 219 -0.55 -25.32 -2.85
N ASP A 220 -1.22 -24.21 -3.13
CA ASP A 220 -1.47 -23.15 -2.17
C ASP A 220 -2.85 -23.25 -1.50
N VAL A 221 -3.68 -24.22 -1.91
CA VAL A 221 -5.06 -24.41 -1.44
C VAL A 221 -5.14 -25.68 -0.59
N ASP A 222 -5.39 -25.51 0.68
CA ASP A 222 -5.72 -26.59 1.60
C ASP A 222 -7.24 -26.68 1.77
N LEU A 223 -7.85 -27.63 1.06
CA LEU A 223 -9.30 -27.84 1.08
C LEU A 223 -9.78 -28.44 2.40
N GLN A 224 -8.97 -29.27 3.08
CA GLN A 224 -9.32 -29.84 4.38
C GLN A 224 -9.24 -28.79 5.49
N GLY A 225 -8.15 -28.04 5.55
CA GLY A 225 -7.98 -26.93 6.46
C GLY A 225 -8.77 -25.70 6.07
N ARG A 226 -9.43 -25.72 4.90
CA ARG A 226 -10.21 -24.60 4.34
C ARG A 226 -9.42 -23.29 4.36
N THR A 227 -8.21 -23.34 3.84
CA THR A 227 -7.33 -22.16 3.75
C THR A 227 -6.65 -22.06 2.41
N LEU A 228 -6.28 -20.84 2.04
CA LEU A 228 -5.41 -20.57 0.90
C LEU A 228 -4.22 -19.71 1.33
N ARG A 229 -3.04 -20.06 0.80
CA ARG A 229 -1.79 -19.35 1.04
C ARG A 229 -1.55 -18.37 -0.10
N VAL A 230 -1.32 -17.12 0.24
CA VAL A 230 -0.98 -16.06 -0.73
C VAL A 230 0.52 -15.81 -0.64
N VAL A 231 1.26 -16.35 -1.59
CA VAL A 231 2.74 -16.33 -1.58
C VAL A 231 3.31 -15.62 -2.82
N ARG A 232 2.52 -15.45 -3.86
CA ARG A 232 2.94 -14.84 -5.13
C ARG A 232 1.81 -14.05 -5.77
N ALA A 233 2.17 -13.16 -6.68
CA ALA A 233 1.23 -12.42 -7.51
C ALA A 233 1.72 -12.36 -8.95
N TYR A 234 0.80 -12.38 -9.90
CA TYR A 234 1.05 -12.15 -11.31
C TYR A 234 0.87 -10.67 -11.65
N SER A 235 1.84 -10.11 -12.37
CA SER A 235 1.74 -8.77 -12.94
C SER A 235 1.68 -8.90 -14.47
N GLU A 236 0.65 -8.32 -15.08
CA GLU A 236 0.52 -8.29 -16.55
C GLU A 236 1.64 -7.51 -17.24
N GLU A 237 2.36 -6.71 -16.48
CA GLU A 237 3.43 -5.83 -16.92
C GLU A 237 4.82 -6.45 -16.78
N ALA A 238 4.92 -7.56 -16.05
CA ALA A 238 6.14 -8.36 -15.99
C ALA A 238 6.34 -9.14 -17.30
N PRO A 239 7.57 -9.53 -17.63
CA PRO A 239 7.82 -10.46 -18.71
C PRO A 239 6.92 -11.69 -18.61
N ARG A 240 6.54 -12.29 -19.76
CA ARG A 240 5.57 -13.38 -19.79
C ARG A 240 5.96 -14.52 -18.86
N GLY A 241 5.07 -14.85 -17.92
CA GLY A 241 5.24 -15.96 -17.00
C GLY A 241 6.00 -15.65 -15.71
N GLU A 242 6.55 -14.46 -15.54
CA GLU A 242 7.18 -14.07 -14.28
C GLU A 242 6.14 -13.81 -13.20
N LEU A 243 6.29 -14.54 -12.09
CA LEU A 243 5.52 -14.34 -10.87
C LEU A 243 6.39 -13.52 -9.91
N SER A 244 5.83 -12.44 -9.42
CA SER A 244 6.47 -11.62 -8.38
C SER A 244 6.06 -12.11 -7.00
N PRO A 245 6.89 -11.94 -5.97
CA PRO A 245 6.45 -12.04 -4.60
C PRO A 245 5.26 -11.10 -4.36
N VAL A 246 4.40 -11.44 -3.40
CA VAL A 246 3.34 -10.53 -2.98
C VAL A 246 3.93 -9.18 -2.55
N LYS A 247 3.14 -8.13 -2.73
CA LYS A 247 3.51 -6.79 -2.28
C LYS A 247 3.88 -6.85 -0.78
N ASN A 248 5.04 -6.32 -0.40
CA ASN A 248 5.65 -6.38 0.94
C ASN A 248 6.27 -7.73 1.34
N HIS A 249 6.46 -8.68 0.41
CA HIS A 249 7.13 -9.98 0.65
C HIS A 249 6.55 -10.80 1.82
N GLN A 250 5.32 -10.50 2.28
CA GLN A 250 4.68 -11.23 3.37
C GLN A 250 3.67 -12.24 2.82
N ALA A 251 4.02 -13.50 2.92
CA ALA A 251 3.07 -14.59 2.71
C ALA A 251 2.00 -14.56 3.81
N ARG A 252 0.75 -14.85 3.43
CA ARG A 252 -0.36 -14.93 4.39
C ARG A 252 -1.31 -16.06 4.07
N THR A 253 -1.93 -16.58 5.10
CA THR A 253 -2.99 -17.60 5.00
C THR A 253 -4.34 -16.95 5.22
N VAL A 254 -5.31 -17.32 4.41
CA VAL A 254 -6.66 -16.77 4.42
C VAL A 254 -7.67 -17.90 4.49
N PRO A 255 -8.69 -17.81 5.38
CA PRO A 255 -9.75 -18.80 5.45
C PRO A 255 -10.64 -18.79 4.21
N ILE A 256 -11.14 -19.96 3.83
CA ILE A 256 -12.13 -20.15 2.78
C ILE A 256 -13.44 -20.57 3.44
N PRO A 257 -14.58 -19.91 3.18
CA PRO A 257 -15.88 -20.41 3.64
C PRO A 257 -16.14 -21.81 3.15
N ALA A 258 -16.77 -22.67 3.99
CA ALA A 258 -16.99 -24.08 3.71
C ALA A 258 -17.70 -24.31 2.34
N ILE A 259 -18.68 -23.47 2.01
CA ILE A 259 -19.42 -23.55 0.76
C ILE A 259 -18.51 -23.32 -0.45
N VAL A 260 -17.58 -22.34 -0.38
CA VAL A 260 -16.62 -22.06 -1.46
C VAL A 260 -15.56 -23.16 -1.54
N SER A 261 -15.17 -23.75 -0.40
CA SER A 261 -14.22 -24.86 -0.35
C SER A 261 -14.81 -26.13 -1.01
N GLY A 262 -16.12 -26.38 -0.83
CA GLY A 262 -16.84 -27.47 -1.51
C GLY A 262 -16.81 -27.30 -3.04
N GLU A 263 -17.22 -26.13 -3.52
CA GLU A 263 -17.20 -25.80 -4.96
C GLU A 263 -15.77 -25.90 -5.55
N LEU A 264 -14.74 -25.51 -4.79
CA LEU A 264 -13.34 -25.67 -5.19
C LEU A 264 -12.91 -27.13 -5.25
N ALA A 265 -13.41 -28.00 -4.36
CA ALA A 265 -13.12 -29.42 -4.37
C ALA A 265 -13.69 -30.10 -5.64
N ASP A 266 -14.95 -29.79 -5.98
CA ASP A 266 -15.61 -30.32 -7.16
C ASP A 266 -14.91 -29.86 -8.45
N TYR A 267 -14.49 -28.61 -8.51
CA TYR A 267 -13.73 -28.07 -9.62
C TYR A 267 -12.34 -28.71 -9.74
N LYS A 268 -11.64 -28.94 -8.61
CA LYS A 268 -10.32 -29.55 -8.60
C LYS A 268 -10.32 -30.96 -9.19
N ALA A 269 -11.39 -31.73 -8.97
CA ALA A 269 -11.52 -33.07 -9.55
C ALA A 269 -11.50 -33.09 -11.08
N GLN A 270 -11.78 -31.96 -11.70
CA GLN A 270 -11.83 -31.80 -13.18
C GLN A 270 -10.57 -31.10 -13.74
N CYS A 271 -9.61 -30.72 -12.91
CA CYS A 271 -8.46 -29.89 -13.26
C CYS A 271 -7.13 -30.61 -13.11
N ASN A 272 -6.07 -30.02 -13.71
CA ASN A 272 -4.70 -30.42 -13.42
C ASN A 272 -4.33 -30.03 -11.97
N PRO A 273 -4.13 -30.98 -11.05
CA PRO A 273 -3.90 -30.70 -9.63
C PRO A 273 -2.57 -29.99 -9.34
N TYR A 274 -1.65 -29.96 -10.28
CA TYR A 274 -0.33 -29.32 -10.14
C TYR A 274 -0.25 -27.94 -10.77
N GLY A 275 -1.32 -27.49 -11.42
CA GLY A 275 -1.39 -26.23 -12.17
C GLY A 275 -1.88 -25.04 -11.36
N LEU A 276 -2.17 -23.97 -12.12
CA LEU A 276 -2.92 -22.83 -11.61
C LEU A 276 -4.35 -23.25 -11.28
N VAL A 277 -4.95 -22.62 -10.26
CA VAL A 277 -6.37 -22.80 -9.94
C VAL A 277 -7.25 -22.17 -11.03
N PHE A 278 -6.84 -21.02 -11.52
CA PHE A 278 -7.56 -20.27 -12.56
C PHE A 278 -6.68 -20.03 -13.80
N PRO A 279 -6.42 -21.08 -14.61
CA PRO A 279 -5.62 -20.93 -15.82
C PRO A 279 -6.40 -20.27 -16.95
N SER A 280 -5.69 -19.64 -17.89
CA SER A 280 -6.23 -19.31 -19.20
C SER A 280 -6.43 -20.60 -20.04
N VAL A 281 -7.02 -20.49 -21.22
CA VAL A 281 -7.16 -21.61 -22.16
C VAL A 281 -5.82 -22.23 -22.60
N THR A 282 -4.73 -21.46 -22.48
CA THR A 282 -3.35 -21.92 -22.78
C THR A 282 -2.58 -22.36 -21.54
N GLY A 283 -3.22 -22.49 -20.37
CA GLY A 283 -2.56 -22.90 -19.12
C GLY A 283 -1.74 -21.78 -18.43
N THR A 284 -1.74 -20.57 -18.98
CA THR A 284 -1.02 -19.40 -18.42
C THR A 284 -1.89 -18.60 -17.45
N PRO A 285 -1.31 -17.68 -16.64
CA PRO A 285 -2.10 -16.80 -15.80
C PRO A 285 -3.11 -15.96 -16.59
N LEU A 286 -4.32 -15.82 -16.04
CA LEU A 286 -5.37 -14.98 -16.62
C LEU A 286 -4.96 -13.51 -16.65
N ARG A 287 -5.23 -12.82 -17.77
CA ARG A 287 -5.08 -11.37 -17.90
C ARG A 287 -6.39 -10.68 -17.53
N ASN A 288 -6.33 -9.73 -16.60
CA ASN A 288 -7.50 -8.98 -16.12
C ASN A 288 -8.28 -8.34 -17.28
N ARG A 289 -7.57 -7.64 -18.16
CA ARG A 289 -8.19 -6.92 -19.27
C ARG A 289 -8.96 -7.86 -20.21
N ASN A 290 -8.38 -9.03 -20.54
CA ASN A 290 -9.03 -9.99 -21.43
C ASN A 290 -10.23 -10.62 -20.73
N TRP A 291 -10.05 -11.11 -19.51
CA TRP A 291 -11.11 -11.74 -18.75
C TRP A 291 -12.30 -10.81 -18.49
N ARG A 292 -12.03 -9.54 -18.19
CA ARG A 292 -13.08 -8.54 -18.07
C ARG A 292 -13.89 -8.41 -19.37
N ARG A 293 -13.19 -8.12 -20.47
CA ARG A 293 -13.83 -7.91 -21.78
C ARG A 293 -14.64 -9.12 -22.22
N ASP A 294 -14.10 -10.33 -22.03
CA ASP A 294 -14.61 -11.54 -22.64
C ASP A 294 -15.64 -12.25 -21.74
N VAL A 295 -15.64 -11.97 -20.43
CA VAL A 295 -16.43 -12.75 -19.44
C VAL A 295 -17.13 -11.85 -18.43
N PHE A 296 -16.39 -11.03 -17.68
CA PHE A 296 -16.89 -10.38 -16.47
C PHE A 296 -17.81 -9.19 -16.75
N ASP A 297 -17.41 -8.31 -17.69
CA ASP A 297 -18.14 -7.05 -17.92
C ASP A 297 -19.56 -7.31 -18.47
N SER A 298 -19.75 -8.35 -19.30
CA SER A 298 -21.09 -8.76 -19.77
C SER A 298 -21.99 -9.32 -18.66
N ALA A 299 -21.44 -10.12 -17.75
CA ALA A 299 -22.18 -10.67 -16.60
C ALA A 299 -22.60 -9.56 -15.62
N VAL A 300 -21.74 -8.56 -15.40
CA VAL A 300 -22.02 -7.39 -14.59
C VAL A 300 -23.13 -6.52 -15.20
N GLU A 301 -23.08 -6.32 -16.52
CA GLU A 301 -24.07 -5.56 -17.27
C GLU A 301 -25.43 -6.25 -17.24
N ALA A 302 -25.50 -7.57 -17.44
CA ALA A 302 -26.72 -8.37 -17.40
C ALA A 302 -27.47 -8.24 -16.05
N LEU A 303 -26.76 -7.97 -14.95
CA LEU A 303 -27.33 -7.75 -13.63
C LEU A 303 -27.53 -6.27 -13.29
N GLY A 304 -27.25 -5.35 -14.21
CA GLY A 304 -27.33 -3.91 -13.97
C GLY A 304 -26.33 -3.39 -12.91
N LEU A 305 -25.28 -4.16 -12.63
CA LEU A 305 -24.25 -3.81 -11.65
C LEU A 305 -23.23 -2.84 -12.25
N LYS A 306 -22.57 -2.05 -11.39
CA LYS A 306 -21.48 -1.13 -11.79
C LYS A 306 -20.23 -1.42 -10.97
N ILE A 307 -19.61 -2.55 -11.22
CA ILE A 307 -18.44 -3.01 -10.46
C ILE A 307 -17.31 -3.43 -11.39
N THR A 308 -16.12 -3.50 -10.82
CA THR A 308 -14.91 -4.06 -11.42
C THR A 308 -14.45 -5.26 -10.61
N PRO A 309 -13.55 -6.12 -11.09
CA PRO A 309 -12.99 -7.22 -10.30
C PRO A 309 -12.36 -6.77 -8.97
N HIS A 310 -11.88 -5.54 -8.89
CA HIS A 310 -11.34 -4.99 -7.63
C HIS A 310 -12.43 -4.84 -6.56
N ASN A 311 -13.66 -4.51 -6.96
CA ASN A 311 -14.77 -4.34 -6.02
C ASN A 311 -15.25 -5.65 -5.39
N LEU A 312 -14.88 -6.81 -5.94
CA LEU A 312 -15.08 -8.10 -5.27
C LEU A 312 -14.24 -8.20 -3.98
N ARG A 313 -13.08 -7.56 -3.96
CA ARG A 313 -12.28 -7.46 -2.73
C ARG A 313 -12.93 -6.53 -1.69
N ASP A 314 -13.54 -5.44 -2.14
CA ASP A 314 -14.30 -4.55 -1.26
C ASP A 314 -15.55 -5.27 -0.74
N THR A 315 -16.15 -6.13 -1.55
CA THR A 315 -17.24 -7.03 -1.15
C THR A 315 -16.81 -7.97 -0.02
N ALA A 316 -15.65 -8.63 -0.13
CA ALA A 316 -15.14 -9.49 0.94
C ALA A 316 -14.93 -8.72 2.26
N ALA A 317 -14.44 -7.48 2.19
CA ALA A 317 -14.29 -6.64 3.37
C ALA A 317 -15.65 -6.31 3.99
N SER A 318 -16.61 -5.89 3.16
CA SER A 318 -17.96 -5.51 3.60
C SER A 318 -18.70 -6.69 4.24
N LEU A 319 -18.70 -7.84 3.58
CA LEU A 319 -19.35 -9.05 4.11
C LEU A 319 -18.71 -9.48 5.43
N ALA A 320 -17.37 -9.47 5.53
CA ALA A 320 -16.69 -9.79 6.78
C ALA A 320 -17.04 -8.82 7.92
N ILE A 321 -17.16 -7.51 7.63
CA ILE A 321 -17.57 -6.50 8.61
C ILE A 321 -19.02 -6.72 9.06
N GLN A 322 -19.94 -7.02 8.14
CA GLN A 322 -21.34 -7.32 8.43
C GLN A 322 -21.47 -8.54 9.35
N GLU A 323 -20.60 -9.54 9.17
CA GLU A 323 -20.51 -10.73 10.04
C GLU A 323 -19.70 -10.48 11.34
N GLY A 324 -19.41 -9.23 11.67
CA GLY A 324 -18.79 -8.84 12.94
C GLY A 324 -17.26 -8.94 12.99
N ALA A 325 -16.59 -9.05 11.85
CA ALA A 325 -15.13 -9.07 11.85
C ALA A 325 -14.54 -7.76 12.35
N SER A 326 -13.54 -7.84 13.21
CA SER A 326 -12.79 -6.67 13.68
C SER A 326 -11.98 -6.03 12.56
N VAL A 327 -11.64 -4.74 12.69
CA VAL A 327 -10.75 -4.01 11.77
C VAL A 327 -9.45 -4.76 11.50
N VAL A 328 -8.87 -5.37 12.55
CA VAL A 328 -7.63 -6.14 12.46
C VAL A 328 -7.83 -7.44 11.67
N ALA A 329 -8.96 -8.13 11.86
CA ALA A 329 -9.30 -9.33 11.10
C ALA A 329 -9.47 -9.01 9.61
N VAL A 330 -10.18 -7.94 9.26
CA VAL A 330 -10.35 -7.47 7.88
C VAL A 330 -9.00 -7.06 7.28
N ALA A 331 -8.14 -6.34 8.02
CA ALA A 331 -6.81 -5.97 7.55
C ALA A 331 -5.97 -7.21 7.21
N ARG A 332 -6.00 -8.25 8.05
CA ARG A 332 -5.32 -9.54 7.82
C ARG A 332 -5.92 -10.30 6.63
N LEU A 333 -7.25 -10.37 6.55
CA LEU A 333 -7.96 -10.98 5.42
C LEU A 333 -7.50 -10.36 4.11
N LEU A 334 -7.46 -9.05 4.03
CA LEU A 334 -7.08 -8.32 2.83
C LEU A 334 -5.55 -8.26 2.63
N GLY A 335 -4.74 -8.43 3.65
CA GLY A 335 -3.28 -8.24 3.60
C GLY A 335 -2.91 -6.77 3.52
N HIS A 336 -3.61 -5.92 4.25
CA HIS A 336 -3.22 -4.53 4.44
C HIS A 336 -2.05 -4.45 5.42
N GLU A 337 -1.11 -3.57 5.15
CA GLU A 337 0.08 -3.36 5.97
C GLU A 337 -0.27 -2.84 7.37
N SER A 338 -1.36 -2.08 7.48
CA SER A 338 -1.86 -1.54 8.75
C SER A 338 -3.38 -1.55 8.83
N ALA A 339 -3.91 -1.64 10.04
CA ALA A 339 -5.35 -1.49 10.31
C ALA A 339 -5.87 -0.08 9.93
N ALA A 340 -5.00 0.94 9.95
CA ALA A 340 -5.34 2.29 9.50
C ALA A 340 -5.73 2.33 8.01
N THR A 341 -5.10 1.50 7.17
CA THR A 341 -5.48 1.37 5.76
C THR A 341 -6.92 0.86 5.63
N THR A 342 -7.30 -0.14 6.42
CA THR A 342 -8.67 -0.68 6.45
C THR A 342 -9.67 0.37 6.93
N LEU A 343 -9.37 1.09 8.00
CA LEU A 343 -10.23 2.17 8.49
C LEU A 343 -10.40 3.28 7.46
N ASN A 344 -9.35 3.71 6.79
CA ASN A 344 -9.43 4.77 5.78
C ASN A 344 -10.34 4.41 4.60
N HIS A 345 -10.47 3.11 4.28
CA HIS A 345 -11.31 2.65 3.17
C HIS A 345 -12.71 2.21 3.61
N TYR A 346 -12.84 1.62 4.79
CA TYR A 346 -14.07 0.93 5.20
C TYR A 346 -14.66 1.46 6.52
N ALA A 347 -14.21 2.61 7.05
CA ALA A 347 -14.68 3.13 8.33
C ALA A 347 -16.21 3.24 8.40
N GLY A 348 -16.85 3.68 7.31
CA GLY A 348 -18.30 3.84 7.24
C GLY A 348 -19.11 2.53 7.24
N LEU A 349 -18.43 1.36 7.11
CA LEU A 349 -19.08 0.06 7.15
C LEU A 349 -19.06 -0.57 8.55
N PHE A 350 -18.19 -0.08 9.44
CA PHE A 350 -18.14 -0.57 10.81
C PHE A 350 -19.31 -0.01 11.63
N PRO A 351 -19.97 -0.86 12.44
CA PRO A 351 -21.02 -0.40 13.32
C PRO A 351 -20.51 0.70 14.25
N THR A 352 -21.21 1.81 14.29
CA THR A 352 -20.95 2.92 15.23
C THR A 352 -21.96 2.97 16.36
N ASP A 353 -22.89 2.03 16.39
CA ASP A 353 -24.02 2.02 17.31
C ASP A 353 -23.58 1.55 18.70
N LEU A 354 -23.42 2.52 19.61
CA LEU A 354 -23.08 2.26 21.02
C LEU A 354 -24.24 1.58 21.77
N ASP A 355 -25.48 1.75 21.32
CA ASP A 355 -26.65 1.13 21.93
C ASP A 355 -26.69 -0.38 21.67
N ASP A 356 -26.27 -0.85 20.51
CA ASP A 356 -26.07 -2.27 20.22
C ASP A 356 -24.98 -2.88 21.11
N ILE A 357 -23.87 -2.17 21.31
CA ILE A 357 -22.80 -2.59 22.23
C ILE A 357 -23.32 -2.70 23.65
N ALA A 358 -24.07 -1.69 24.13
CA ALA A 358 -24.67 -1.68 25.46
C ALA A 358 -25.66 -2.86 25.63
N SER A 359 -26.47 -3.14 24.61
CA SER A 359 -27.41 -4.24 24.58
C SER A 359 -26.73 -5.62 24.67
N ARG A 360 -25.64 -5.82 23.91
CA ARG A 360 -24.83 -7.05 23.95
C ARG A 360 -24.13 -7.23 25.30
N LEU A 361 -23.58 -6.16 25.86
CA LEU A 361 -22.97 -6.20 27.20
C LEU A 361 -23.99 -6.57 28.26
N ASN A 362 -25.20 -6.00 28.20
CA ASN A 362 -26.28 -6.35 29.12
C ASN A 362 -26.73 -7.81 28.98
N ALA A 363 -26.86 -8.33 27.77
CA ALA A 363 -27.17 -9.73 27.52
C ALA A 363 -26.11 -10.68 28.11
N ALA A 364 -24.85 -10.40 27.87
CA ALA A 364 -23.74 -11.19 28.41
C ALA A 364 -23.69 -11.15 29.96
N ALA A 365 -23.89 -9.99 30.56
CA ALA A 365 -23.94 -9.82 32.00
C ALA A 365 -25.11 -10.63 32.63
N ARG A 366 -26.29 -10.60 32.01
CA ARG A 366 -27.45 -11.38 32.46
C ARG A 366 -27.19 -12.89 32.46
N LEU A 367 -26.55 -13.41 31.41
CA LEU A 367 -26.17 -14.84 31.34
C LEU A 367 -25.18 -15.22 32.45
N THR A 368 -24.20 -14.39 32.73
CA THR A 368 -23.23 -14.60 33.80
C THR A 368 -23.90 -14.61 35.19
N ILE A 369 -24.80 -13.66 35.44
CA ILE A 369 -25.57 -13.60 36.72
C ILE A 369 -26.45 -14.82 36.85
N ALA A 370 -27.13 -15.28 35.80
CA ALA A 370 -27.96 -16.46 35.81
C ALA A 370 -27.15 -17.72 36.14
N SER A 371 -25.98 -17.90 35.54
CA SER A 371 -25.09 -19.04 35.82
C SER A 371 -24.55 -19.05 37.26
N GLN A 372 -24.27 -17.88 37.84
CA GLN A 372 -23.85 -17.76 39.24
C GLN A 372 -24.97 -18.11 40.23
N ARG A 373 -26.22 -17.73 39.94
CA ARG A 373 -27.39 -18.07 40.76
C ARG A 373 -27.64 -19.57 40.77
N THR A 374 -27.61 -20.22 39.62
CA THR A 374 -27.77 -21.69 39.54
C THR A 374 -26.65 -22.44 40.28
N SER A 375 -25.43 -21.93 40.30
CA SER A 375 -24.29 -22.51 41.06
C SER A 375 -24.41 -22.29 42.56
N SER A 376 -25.05 -21.18 42.99
CA SER A 376 -25.30 -20.90 44.43
C SER A 376 -26.43 -21.75 45.00
N ASP A 377 -27.50 -21.97 44.25
CA ASP A 377 -28.65 -22.79 44.64
C ASP A 377 -28.27 -24.28 44.72
N ALA A 378 -27.37 -24.73 43.87
CA ALA A 378 -26.83 -26.11 43.95
C ALA A 378 -25.97 -26.39 45.20
N LYS A 379 -25.39 -25.33 45.80
CA LYS A 379 -24.61 -25.45 47.06
C LYS A 379 -25.46 -25.33 48.34
N GLN A 380 -26.74 -24.95 48.23
CA GLN A 380 -27.65 -24.76 49.36
C GLN A 380 -28.71 -25.85 49.48
N SER A 381 -28.58 -27.01 48.84
CA SER A 381 -29.48 -28.13 49.08
C SER A 381 -29.26 -28.63 50.52
N PRO A 382 -30.36 -28.70 51.36
CA PRO A 382 -30.25 -29.06 52.75
C PRO A 382 -29.86 -30.52 52.91
N THR A 383 -28.87 -30.73 53.75
CA THR A 383 -28.48 -32.05 54.23
C THR A 383 -29.70 -32.75 54.86
N LYS A 384 -30.20 -33.79 54.23
CA LYS A 384 -31.23 -34.66 54.81
C LYS A 384 -30.73 -35.26 56.13
N HIS A 385 -31.45 -35.01 57.21
CA HIS A 385 -31.38 -35.69 58.48
C HIS A 385 -31.28 -37.22 58.28
N ARG A 386 -30.25 -37.77 58.82
CA ARG A 386 -30.08 -39.21 58.98
C ARG A 386 -30.66 -39.62 60.37
N PRO A 387 -31.60 -40.57 60.46
CA PRO A 387 -32.05 -41.08 61.78
C PRO A 387 -30.95 -41.87 62.44
N GLU A 388 -30.86 -41.67 63.72
CA GLU A 388 -30.03 -42.37 64.71
C GLU A 388 -30.47 -43.83 64.88
N GLU A 389 -29.59 -44.81 64.61
CA GLU A 389 -29.77 -46.17 65.08
C GLU A 389 -28.47 -46.77 65.68
N ALA A 390 -28.67 -47.43 66.78
CA ALA A 390 -27.96 -48.02 67.86
C ALA A 390 -26.60 -48.69 67.60
N LYS A 391 -25.82 -48.54 68.64
CA LYS A 391 -24.55 -49.21 69.00
C LYS A 391 -24.59 -50.69 68.81
N THR A 392 -23.54 -51.29 68.24
CA THR A 392 -22.92 -52.51 68.84
C THR A 392 -21.43 -52.56 68.43
N SER A 393 -20.67 -52.83 69.48
CA SER A 393 -19.21 -53.04 69.61
C SER A 393 -18.69 -54.19 68.76
N ARG A 394 -17.47 -54.03 68.16
CA ARG A 394 -16.36 -55.03 68.34
C ARG A 394 -15.08 -54.62 67.56
N ARG A 395 -14.07 -54.37 68.37
CA ARG A 395 -12.62 -54.67 68.22
C ARG A 395 -11.92 -54.77 66.86
N ILE A 396 -10.88 -53.95 66.74
CA ILE A 396 -9.56 -53.91 66.12
C ILE A 396 -8.93 -55.35 65.89
N PRO A 397 -8.01 -55.59 64.83
CA PRO A 397 -6.76 -54.83 64.68
C PRO A 397 -6.16 -54.71 63.26
N THR A 398 -5.28 -53.69 63.13
CA THR A 398 -3.93 -53.68 62.57
C THR A 398 -3.69 -53.78 61.07
N ASN A 399 -2.93 -52.77 60.66
CA ASN A 399 -1.81 -52.75 59.73
C ASN A 399 -2.04 -52.89 58.22
N HIS A 400 -1.75 -51.81 57.47
CA HIS A 400 -0.57 -51.80 56.62
C HIS A 400 -0.32 -50.38 55.95
N ARG A 401 0.93 -50.07 55.87
CA ARG A 401 1.62 -48.88 55.37
C ARG A 401 1.35 -48.64 53.88
N PRO A 402 1.46 -47.37 53.40
CA PRO A 402 1.36 -47.06 52.00
C PRO A 402 2.71 -47.22 51.27
N PRO A 403 2.72 -47.47 49.94
CA PRO A 403 3.95 -47.41 49.16
C PRO A 403 4.12 -46.06 48.50
N ALA A 404 5.37 -45.79 48.19
CA ALA A 404 6.04 -44.57 47.85
C ALA A 404 5.67 -43.93 46.49
N LYS A 405 5.91 -42.63 46.45
CA LYS A 405 5.94 -41.79 45.25
C LYS A 405 7.09 -42.18 44.31
N THR A 406 6.80 -42.42 43.04
CA THR A 406 7.81 -42.50 42.00
C THR A 406 7.90 -41.15 41.28
N ARG A 407 9.07 -40.52 41.34
CA ARG A 407 9.48 -39.36 40.56
C ARG A 407 9.85 -39.84 39.16
N VAL A 408 9.40 -39.08 38.14
CA VAL A 408 9.90 -39.18 36.76
C VAL A 408 10.85 -38.01 36.53
N PRO A 409 12.06 -38.23 35.99
CA PRO A 409 13.04 -37.16 35.71
C PRO A 409 12.77 -36.48 34.36
N PRO A 410 13.32 -35.27 34.14
CA PRO A 410 13.14 -34.52 32.92
C PRO A 410 14.06 -34.97 31.78
N ALA A 411 13.55 -34.93 30.56
CA ALA A 411 14.29 -35.23 29.35
C ALA A 411 15.20 -34.04 28.97
N VAL A 412 16.43 -34.39 28.71
CA VAL A 412 17.51 -33.51 28.19
C VAL A 412 17.34 -33.37 26.71
N CYS A 413 17.41 -32.12 26.20
CA CYS A 413 17.59 -31.80 24.80
C CYS A 413 19.10 -31.93 24.48
N ASP A 414 19.43 -32.77 23.52
CA ASP A 414 20.73 -32.69 22.85
C ASP A 414 20.58 -32.06 21.46
N PHE A 415 21.34 -30.99 21.30
CA PHE A 415 21.70 -30.40 20.00
C PHE A 415 22.85 -31.24 19.41
N THR A 416 22.79 -31.63 18.15
CA THR A 416 23.94 -31.63 17.24
C THR A 416 23.53 -31.99 15.80
N THR A 417 23.97 -31.17 14.95
CA THR A 417 24.37 -31.00 13.55
C THR A 417 23.31 -30.54 12.59
#